data_8a7a88dbe9ac167258818454485fd4b1
#
_entry.id   8a7a88dbe9ac167258818454485fd4b1
#
_cell.length_a   1.000
_cell.length_b   1.000
_cell.length_c   1.000
_cell.angle_alpha   90.00
_cell.angle_beta   90.00
_cell.angle_gamma   90.00
#
_symmetry.space_group_name_H-M   'P 1'
#
loop_
_entity.id
_entity.type
_entity.pdbx_description
1 polymer ?
#
loop_
_entity_poly.entity_id
_entity_poly.type
_entity_poly.pdbx_seq_one_letter_code
_entity_poly.pdbx_strand_id
1 'polypeptide(L)'
;VKAGSGEVIWGDTDELPIGYYEFTVCSEVEGVSLSAALGAEVFPKRLEYRFTPDTVEERKKAALDFIISSTPKSFEQYIAHLARGQNLYEEYRSCCEEYVEFVRRRGDCSDFRVVKLLWVLIKFGHLLTEEQRAYFREVCIGFRYWFDEPGNDAMWFFSENHALCFHTAQMLAGELYPEEVFTNSGFTGREQSARAKRLIVEW
;
A
#
# COMPACT_ATOMS: atom_id res chain seq x y z
N VAL A 1 10.38 -38.38 17.73
CA VAL A 1 10.57 -38.05 16.28
C VAL A 1 11.91 -37.37 16.14
N LYS A 2 12.85 -37.94 15.36
CA LYS A 2 14.11 -37.26 15.04
C LYS A 2 13.79 -36.19 13.98
N ALA A 3 14.06 -34.94 14.29
CA ALA A 3 14.06 -33.87 13.28
C ALA A 3 15.14 -34.20 12.22
N GLY A 4 14.76 -34.24 10.97
CA GLY A 4 15.65 -34.40 9.82
C GLY A 4 15.69 -33.11 9.03
N SER A 5 16.80 -32.86 8.35
CA SER A 5 16.93 -31.86 7.30
C SER A 5 16.92 -32.56 5.96
N GLY A 6 16.29 -31.96 4.97
CA GLY A 6 16.26 -32.44 3.59
C GLY A 6 16.22 -31.28 2.60
N GLU A 7 16.71 -31.54 1.41
CA GLU A 7 16.58 -30.60 0.28
C GLU A 7 15.62 -31.17 -0.73
N VAL A 8 14.76 -30.32 -1.26
CA VAL A 8 13.91 -30.64 -2.42
C VAL A 8 14.25 -29.64 -3.50
N ILE A 9 14.77 -30.13 -4.62
CA ILE A 9 14.95 -29.33 -5.83
C ILE A 9 13.60 -29.31 -6.56
N TRP A 10 12.96 -28.16 -6.58
CA TRP A 10 11.66 -28.02 -7.21
C TRP A 10 11.75 -27.66 -8.70
N GLY A 11 12.80 -26.95 -9.11
CA GLY A 11 13.01 -26.55 -10.49
C GLY A 11 14.26 -25.71 -10.69
N ASP A 12 14.55 -25.40 -11.95
CA ASP A 12 15.58 -24.44 -12.31
C ASP A 12 14.94 -23.05 -12.47
N THR A 13 15.50 -22.05 -11.81
CA THR A 13 15.00 -20.67 -11.91
C THR A 13 15.11 -20.09 -13.30
N ASP A 14 15.99 -20.64 -14.15
CA ASP A 14 16.11 -20.22 -15.55
C ASP A 14 14.93 -20.68 -16.42
N GLU A 15 14.19 -21.69 -15.98
CA GLU A 15 13.04 -22.26 -16.68
C GLU A 15 11.70 -21.72 -16.16
N LEU A 16 11.72 -21.02 -15.00
CA LEU A 16 10.52 -20.50 -14.39
C LEU A 16 10.13 -19.15 -15.01
N PRO A 17 8.85 -18.95 -15.32
CA PRO A 17 8.34 -17.62 -15.64
C PRO A 17 8.66 -16.59 -14.54
N ILE A 18 8.89 -15.35 -14.94
CA ILE A 18 9.04 -14.25 -13.99
C ILE A 18 7.72 -14.08 -13.21
N GLY A 19 7.81 -14.00 -11.89
CA GLY A 19 6.64 -13.82 -11.05
C GLY A 19 6.83 -14.32 -9.63
N TYR A 20 5.76 -14.15 -8.84
CA TYR A 20 5.72 -14.63 -7.46
C TYR A 20 5.23 -16.09 -7.40
N TYR A 21 5.91 -16.87 -6.58
CA TYR A 21 5.58 -18.27 -6.31
C TYR A 21 5.37 -18.47 -4.82
N GLU A 22 4.35 -19.21 -4.47
CA GLU A 22 4.12 -19.68 -3.11
C GLU A 22 4.32 -21.18 -3.05
N PHE A 23 5.19 -21.61 -2.17
CA PHE A 23 5.47 -23.02 -1.90
C PHE A 23 4.86 -23.41 -0.56
N THR A 24 4.00 -24.39 -0.55
CA THR A 24 3.44 -24.94 0.69
C THR A 24 4.04 -26.30 0.93
N VAL A 25 4.75 -26.46 2.05
CA VAL A 25 5.25 -27.76 2.51
C VAL A 25 4.27 -28.30 3.53
N CYS A 26 3.74 -29.49 3.26
CA CYS A 26 2.82 -30.19 4.16
C CYS A 26 3.51 -31.46 4.69
N SER A 27 3.30 -31.75 5.96
CA SER A 27 3.73 -32.99 6.62
C SER A 27 2.64 -33.49 7.55
N GLU A 28 2.55 -34.79 7.69
CA GLU A 28 1.67 -35.44 8.66
C GLU A 28 2.53 -36.18 9.70
N VAL A 29 2.36 -35.84 10.97
CA VAL A 29 3.08 -36.47 12.07
C VAL A 29 2.05 -36.88 13.14
N GLU A 30 1.96 -38.19 13.40
CA GLU A 30 1.06 -38.76 14.40
C GLU A 30 -0.40 -38.31 14.26
N GLY A 31 -0.88 -38.17 13.00
CA GLY A 31 -2.26 -37.73 12.71
C GLY A 31 -2.47 -36.21 12.81
N VAL A 32 -1.41 -35.44 13.02
CA VAL A 32 -1.45 -33.97 13.00
C VAL A 32 -0.86 -33.47 11.69
N SER A 33 -1.66 -32.74 10.92
CA SER A 33 -1.20 -32.08 9.71
C SER A 33 -0.45 -30.78 10.07
N LEU A 34 0.76 -30.67 9.57
CA LEU A 34 1.60 -29.48 9.68
C LEU A 34 1.79 -28.90 8.29
N SER A 35 1.69 -27.58 8.17
CA SER A 35 1.99 -26.88 6.92
C SER A 35 2.82 -25.64 7.20
N ALA A 36 3.68 -25.31 6.24
CA ALA A 36 4.45 -24.08 6.20
C ALA A 36 4.44 -23.54 4.78
N ALA A 37 4.22 -22.25 4.61
CA ALA A 37 4.28 -21.57 3.33
C ALA A 37 5.55 -20.71 3.23
N LEU A 38 6.16 -20.70 2.06
CA LEU A 38 7.31 -19.86 1.72
C LEU A 38 7.02 -19.16 0.39
N GLY A 39 7.12 -17.83 0.39
CA GLY A 39 7.08 -17.03 -0.82
C GLY A 39 8.45 -16.89 -1.47
N ALA A 40 8.52 -16.96 -2.78
CA ALA A 40 9.70 -16.64 -3.56
C ALA A 40 9.32 -15.88 -4.83
N GLU A 41 10.17 -14.96 -5.26
CA GLU A 41 9.95 -14.21 -6.48
C GLU A 41 11.08 -14.50 -7.49
N VAL A 42 10.69 -14.82 -8.72
CA VAL A 42 11.63 -15.04 -9.83
C VAL A 42 11.75 -13.74 -10.61
N PHE A 43 12.94 -13.19 -10.63
CA PHE A 43 13.31 -11.99 -11.38
C PHE A 43 14.02 -12.34 -12.69
N PRO A 44 14.00 -11.46 -13.70
CA PRO A 44 14.82 -11.66 -14.89
C PRO A 44 16.29 -11.70 -14.52
N LYS A 45 17.04 -12.62 -15.15
CA LYS A 45 18.49 -12.85 -14.92
C LYS A 45 19.38 -11.62 -15.15
N ARG A 46 18.90 -10.66 -15.95
CA ARG A 46 19.43 -9.32 -16.13
C ARG A 46 18.28 -8.34 -16.17
N LEU A 47 18.33 -7.37 -15.28
CA LEU A 47 17.65 -6.11 -15.52
C LEU A 47 18.40 -5.43 -16.66
N GLU A 48 18.06 -5.75 -17.90
CA GLU A 48 18.49 -4.94 -19.04
C GLU A 48 17.77 -3.60 -18.92
N TYR A 49 18.42 -2.66 -18.25
CA TYR A 49 18.05 -1.26 -18.40
C TYR A 49 18.36 -0.88 -19.84
N ARG A 50 17.44 -1.12 -20.73
CA ARG A 50 17.48 -0.49 -22.03
C ARG A 50 17.19 0.99 -21.78
N PHE A 51 18.25 1.75 -21.62
CA PHE A 51 18.18 3.20 -21.82
C PHE A 51 17.98 3.44 -23.32
N THR A 52 16.81 3.14 -23.81
CA THR A 52 16.35 3.71 -25.06
C THR A 52 16.06 5.18 -24.77
N PRO A 53 16.28 6.08 -25.73
CA PRO A 53 15.98 7.51 -25.59
C PRO A 53 14.47 7.74 -25.62
N ASP A 54 13.75 7.00 -24.82
CA ASP A 54 12.31 7.05 -24.77
C ASP A 54 11.89 8.34 -24.09
N THR A 55 10.82 8.88 -24.57
CA THR A 55 10.18 10.05 -23.96
C THR A 55 9.72 9.69 -22.54
N VAL A 56 9.49 10.71 -21.71
CA VAL A 56 8.94 10.53 -20.36
C VAL A 56 7.60 9.77 -20.44
N GLU A 57 6.80 10.04 -21.47
CA GLU A 57 5.49 9.42 -21.64
C GLU A 57 5.61 7.91 -21.96
N GLU A 58 6.58 7.53 -22.80
CA GLU A 58 6.84 6.10 -23.09
C GLU A 58 7.33 5.37 -21.86
N ARG A 59 8.19 5.99 -21.04
CA ARG A 59 8.63 5.41 -19.77
C ARG A 59 7.52 5.27 -18.75
N LYS A 60 6.64 6.26 -18.62
CA LYS A 60 5.44 6.17 -17.78
C LYS A 60 4.54 5.02 -18.23
N LYS A 61 4.32 4.91 -19.55
CA LYS A 61 3.52 3.82 -20.11
C LYS A 61 4.13 2.47 -19.77
N ALA A 62 5.42 2.29 -20.01
CA ALA A 62 6.13 1.04 -19.72
C ALA A 62 6.08 0.69 -18.21
N ALA A 63 6.24 1.67 -17.32
CA ALA A 63 6.13 1.46 -15.88
C ALA A 63 4.70 1.02 -15.48
N LEU A 64 3.66 1.64 -16.04
CA LEU A 64 2.29 1.23 -15.78
C LEU A 64 2.00 -0.18 -16.32
N ASP A 65 2.51 -0.51 -17.53
CA ASP A 65 2.38 -1.85 -18.13
C ASP A 65 3.03 -2.90 -17.21
N PHE A 66 4.22 -2.62 -16.70
CA PHE A 66 4.92 -3.50 -15.77
C PHE A 66 4.13 -3.72 -14.47
N ILE A 67 3.67 -2.65 -13.82
CA ILE A 67 2.88 -2.75 -12.58
C ILE A 67 1.61 -3.57 -12.82
N ILE A 68 0.87 -3.29 -13.90
CA ILE A 68 -0.38 -3.98 -14.22
C ILE A 68 -0.16 -5.48 -14.50
N SER A 69 0.95 -5.84 -15.10
CA SER A 69 1.28 -7.24 -15.41
C SER A 69 1.88 -8.02 -14.24
N SER A 70 2.19 -7.36 -13.12
CA SER A 70 2.77 -8.01 -11.94
C SER A 70 1.79 -8.93 -11.24
N THR A 71 2.30 -9.90 -10.50
CA THR A 71 1.53 -10.83 -9.68
C THR A 71 2.12 -10.90 -8.27
N PRO A 72 1.33 -11.10 -7.22
CA PRO A 72 -0.13 -11.18 -7.20
C PRO A 72 -0.81 -9.82 -7.43
N LYS A 73 -2.14 -9.81 -7.55
CA LYS A 73 -2.92 -8.55 -7.60
C LYS A 73 -2.65 -7.70 -6.35
N SER A 74 -2.56 -6.39 -6.55
CA SER A 74 -2.24 -5.44 -5.47
C SER A 74 -3.00 -4.11 -5.61
N PHE A 75 -2.98 -3.31 -4.55
CA PHE A 75 -3.53 -1.96 -4.57
C PHE A 75 -2.79 -1.04 -5.56
N GLU A 76 -1.48 -1.25 -5.75
CA GLU A 76 -0.67 -0.51 -6.71
C GLU A 76 -1.12 -0.76 -8.16
N GLN A 77 -1.55 -1.98 -8.49
CA GLN A 77 -2.13 -2.28 -9.81
C GLN A 77 -3.47 -1.55 -10.00
N TYR A 78 -4.31 -1.50 -8.97
CA TYR A 78 -5.53 -0.70 -9.02
C TYR A 78 -5.22 0.78 -9.30
N ILE A 79 -4.23 1.35 -8.62
CA ILE A 79 -3.76 2.72 -8.88
C ILE A 79 -3.25 2.87 -10.31
N ALA A 80 -2.51 1.90 -10.85
CA ALA A 80 -2.02 1.94 -12.22
C ALA A 80 -3.16 1.91 -13.25
N HIS A 81 -4.24 1.18 -12.99
CA HIS A 81 -5.46 1.22 -13.80
C HIS A 81 -6.16 2.58 -13.71
N LEU A 82 -6.28 3.16 -12.53
CA LEU A 82 -6.80 4.52 -12.36
C LEU A 82 -5.97 5.55 -13.14
N ALA A 83 -4.64 5.41 -13.16
CA ALA A 83 -3.75 6.26 -13.95
C ALA A 83 -3.97 6.15 -15.47
N ARG A 84 -4.60 5.07 -15.92
CA ARG A 84 -5.08 4.86 -17.30
C ARG A 84 -6.53 5.29 -17.54
N GLY A 85 -7.17 5.90 -16.54
CA GLY A 85 -8.57 6.31 -16.61
C GLY A 85 -9.56 5.15 -16.43
N GLN A 86 -9.12 4.01 -15.90
CA GLN A 86 -9.93 2.80 -15.71
C GLN A 86 -10.20 2.58 -14.22
N ASN A 87 -11.46 2.64 -13.81
CA ASN A 87 -11.85 2.26 -12.46
C ASN A 87 -12.25 0.78 -12.44
N LEU A 88 -11.31 -0.09 -12.08
CA LEU A 88 -11.51 -1.53 -11.95
C LEU A 88 -11.64 -1.96 -10.47
N TYR A 89 -12.29 -1.14 -9.65
CA TYR A 89 -12.43 -1.39 -8.21
C TYR A 89 -12.97 -2.80 -7.90
N GLU A 90 -13.98 -3.25 -8.63
CA GLU A 90 -14.61 -4.55 -8.39
C GLU A 90 -13.63 -5.71 -8.60
N GLU A 91 -12.74 -5.60 -9.59
CA GLU A 91 -11.73 -6.61 -9.86
C GLU A 91 -10.60 -6.64 -8.82
N TYR A 92 -10.37 -5.51 -8.16
CA TYR A 92 -9.34 -5.30 -7.13
C TYR A 92 -9.93 -5.10 -5.73
N ARG A 93 -11.23 -5.35 -5.53
CA ARG A 93 -11.94 -5.09 -4.28
C ARG A 93 -11.20 -5.67 -3.07
N SER A 94 -10.85 -6.94 -3.12
CA SER A 94 -10.16 -7.60 -2.00
C SER A 94 -8.84 -6.92 -1.63
N CYS A 95 -8.04 -6.53 -2.63
CA CYS A 95 -6.78 -5.82 -2.40
C CYS A 95 -7.02 -4.42 -1.83
N CYS A 96 -8.06 -3.72 -2.30
CA CYS A 96 -8.43 -2.40 -1.78
C CYS A 96 -8.91 -2.48 -0.33
N GLU A 97 -9.75 -3.46 -0.03
CA GLU A 97 -10.29 -3.68 1.32
C GLU A 97 -9.18 -4.08 2.31
N GLU A 98 -8.30 -4.99 1.93
CA GLU A 98 -7.13 -5.37 2.73
C GLU A 98 -6.21 -4.17 3.00
N TYR A 99 -5.94 -3.37 1.97
CA TYR A 99 -5.11 -2.18 2.08
C TYR A 99 -5.71 -1.15 3.03
N VAL A 100 -7.00 -0.86 2.88
CA VAL A 100 -7.76 0.07 3.71
C VAL A 100 -7.84 -0.43 5.15
N GLU A 101 -8.12 -1.72 5.35
CA GLU A 101 -8.21 -2.30 6.68
C GLU A 101 -6.87 -2.26 7.42
N PHE A 102 -5.75 -2.41 6.71
CA PHE A 102 -4.44 -2.24 7.30
C PHE A 102 -4.23 -0.82 7.84
N VAL A 103 -4.66 0.20 7.08
CA VAL A 103 -4.60 1.61 7.53
C VAL A 103 -5.54 1.84 8.71
N ARG A 104 -6.76 1.28 8.66
CA ARG A 104 -7.76 1.40 9.73
C ARG A 104 -7.26 0.82 11.05
N ARG A 105 -6.57 -0.33 10.99
CA ARG A 105 -5.95 -0.96 12.17
C ARG A 105 -4.67 -0.27 12.64
N ARG A 106 -4.19 0.74 11.91
CA ARG A 106 -2.97 1.48 12.22
C ARG A 106 -1.76 0.55 12.37
N GLY A 107 -1.62 -0.39 11.43
CA GLY A 107 -0.44 -1.25 11.36
C GLY A 107 0.83 -0.42 11.16
N ASP A 108 1.97 -0.99 11.47
CA ASP A 108 3.25 -0.32 11.24
C ASP A 108 3.39 0.13 9.78
N CYS A 109 3.98 1.30 9.57
CA CYS A 109 4.11 1.92 8.23
C CYS A 109 2.76 2.29 7.56
N SER A 110 1.67 2.47 8.31
CA SER A 110 0.39 2.93 7.76
C SER A 110 0.42 4.37 7.23
N ASP A 111 1.38 5.18 7.65
CA ASP A 111 1.66 6.52 7.11
C ASP A 111 1.94 6.49 5.60
N PHE A 112 2.76 5.57 5.12
CA PHE A 112 3.01 5.38 3.68
C PHE A 112 1.76 4.93 2.92
N ARG A 113 0.88 4.20 3.59
CA ARG A 113 -0.37 3.73 2.98
C ARG A 113 -1.43 4.82 2.91
N VAL A 114 -1.62 5.59 3.98
CA VAL A 114 -2.59 6.70 3.99
C VAL A 114 -2.23 7.79 2.98
N VAL A 115 -0.93 8.06 2.77
CA VAL A 115 -0.46 8.96 1.71
C VAL A 115 -0.94 8.48 0.33
N LYS A 116 -0.87 7.19 0.04
CA LYS A 116 -1.36 6.64 -1.24
C LYS A 116 -2.87 6.74 -1.37
N LEU A 117 -3.64 6.52 -0.29
CA LEU A 117 -5.10 6.71 -0.30
C LEU A 117 -5.47 8.16 -0.62
N LEU A 118 -4.81 9.10 0.03
CA LEU A 118 -5.00 10.53 -0.23
C LEU A 118 -4.64 10.88 -1.68
N TRP A 119 -3.54 10.32 -2.18
CA TRP A 119 -3.16 10.51 -3.58
C TRP A 119 -4.21 9.99 -4.55
N VAL A 120 -4.81 8.83 -4.27
CA VAL A 120 -5.93 8.29 -5.06
C VAL A 120 -7.12 9.24 -5.03
N LEU A 121 -7.51 9.74 -3.87
CA LEU A 121 -8.62 10.67 -3.72
C LEU A 121 -8.38 11.99 -4.46
N ILE A 122 -7.17 12.55 -4.36
CA ILE A 122 -6.80 13.83 -4.98
C ILE A 122 -6.67 13.70 -6.51
N LYS A 123 -5.98 12.68 -6.99
CA LYS A 123 -5.67 12.53 -8.42
C LYS A 123 -6.76 11.84 -9.22
N PHE A 124 -7.42 10.86 -8.62
CA PHE A 124 -8.35 9.98 -9.32
C PHE A 124 -9.76 9.99 -8.72
N GLY A 125 -10.04 10.88 -7.75
CA GLY A 125 -11.35 10.97 -7.12
C GLY A 125 -12.50 11.17 -8.11
N HIS A 126 -12.24 11.80 -9.27
CA HIS A 126 -13.20 11.99 -10.36
C HIS A 126 -13.58 10.68 -11.09
N LEU A 127 -12.76 9.63 -10.99
CA LEU A 127 -13.01 8.30 -11.54
C LEU A 127 -13.75 7.39 -10.55
N LEU A 128 -13.71 7.71 -9.27
CA LEU A 128 -14.31 6.89 -8.21
C LEU A 128 -15.82 7.14 -8.12
N THR A 129 -16.56 6.10 -7.74
CA THR A 129 -17.96 6.26 -7.33
C THR A 129 -18.06 7.03 -6.01
N GLU A 130 -19.24 7.56 -5.69
CA GLU A 130 -19.48 8.23 -4.41
C GLU A 130 -19.20 7.31 -3.22
N GLU A 131 -19.62 6.05 -3.32
CA GLU A 131 -19.40 5.02 -2.30
C GLU A 131 -17.90 4.74 -2.07
N GLN A 132 -17.11 4.63 -3.15
CA GLN A 132 -15.68 4.42 -3.06
C GLN A 132 -14.95 5.63 -2.45
N ARG A 133 -15.36 6.86 -2.84
CA ARG A 133 -14.84 8.09 -2.23
C ARG A 133 -15.14 8.13 -0.72
N ALA A 134 -16.38 7.83 -0.34
CA ALA A 134 -16.79 7.82 1.04
C ALA A 134 -16.02 6.77 1.86
N TYR A 135 -15.79 5.60 1.29
CA TYR A 135 -15.03 4.51 1.93
C TYR A 135 -13.58 4.90 2.21
N PHE A 136 -12.88 5.46 1.21
CA PHE A 136 -11.49 5.93 1.40
C PHE A 136 -11.41 7.17 2.31
N ARG A 137 -12.39 8.09 2.19
CA ARG A 137 -12.50 9.28 3.04
C ARG A 137 -12.62 8.92 4.52
N GLU A 138 -13.51 7.99 4.87
CA GLU A 138 -13.74 7.55 6.25
C GLU A 138 -12.43 7.18 6.94
N VAL A 139 -11.59 6.40 6.26
CA VAL A 139 -10.29 5.97 6.79
C VAL A 139 -9.34 7.15 6.98
N CYS A 140 -9.29 8.07 6.01
CA CYS A 140 -8.45 9.26 6.12
C CYS A 140 -8.89 10.18 7.26
N ILE A 141 -10.19 10.34 7.49
CA ILE A 141 -10.72 11.16 8.59
C ILE A 141 -10.52 10.48 9.96
N GLY A 142 -10.55 9.14 10.01
CA GLY A 142 -10.36 8.36 11.23
C GLY A 142 -8.91 8.05 11.57
N PHE A 143 -7.96 8.41 10.72
CA PHE A 143 -6.55 8.07 10.92
C PHE A 143 -5.91 8.90 12.04
N ARG A 144 -4.97 8.30 12.78
CA ARG A 144 -4.13 8.98 13.76
C ARG A 144 -2.91 9.55 13.07
N TYR A 145 -2.84 10.87 12.96
CA TYR A 145 -1.78 11.54 12.21
C TYR A 145 -0.52 11.86 13.00
N TRP A 146 -0.61 11.90 14.33
CA TRP A 146 0.57 12.15 15.14
C TRP A 146 0.46 11.47 16.52
N PHE A 147 1.61 11.27 17.15
CA PHE A 147 1.70 10.50 18.40
C PHE A 147 0.95 11.13 19.59
N ASP A 148 0.69 12.43 19.56
CA ASP A 148 -0.06 13.15 20.60
C ASP A 148 -1.59 13.13 20.39
N GLU A 149 -2.06 12.57 19.26
CA GLU A 149 -3.47 12.26 19.10
C GLU A 149 -3.82 10.95 19.85
N PRO A 150 -5.10 10.76 20.25
CA PRO A 150 -5.53 9.56 20.95
C PRO A 150 -5.20 8.26 20.19
N GLY A 151 -4.66 7.28 20.90
CA GLY A 151 -4.34 5.94 20.36
C GLY A 151 -3.19 5.29 21.11
N ASN A 152 -3.14 3.95 21.04
CA ASN A 152 -2.11 3.10 21.63
C ASN A 152 -1.57 2.10 20.60
N ASP A 153 -1.64 2.46 19.33
CA ASP A 153 -1.14 1.66 18.21
C ASP A 153 0.39 1.64 18.16
N ALA A 154 0.93 0.72 17.35
CA ALA A 154 2.36 0.49 17.22
C ALA A 154 3.00 1.20 16.01
N MET A 155 2.35 2.25 15.47
CA MET A 155 2.93 3.02 14.37
C MET A 155 4.21 3.73 14.82
N TRP A 156 5.22 3.73 13.94
CA TRP A 156 6.49 4.40 14.19
C TRP A 156 6.46 5.84 13.71
N PHE A 157 6.60 6.80 14.62
CA PHE A 157 6.51 8.23 14.32
C PHE A 157 7.86 8.96 14.21
N PHE A 158 8.95 8.35 14.67
CA PHE A 158 10.16 9.07 15.05
C PHE A 158 11.33 9.00 14.06
N SER A 159 11.13 8.45 12.86
CA SER A 159 12.12 8.58 11.80
C SER A 159 11.75 9.72 10.85
N GLU A 160 12.76 10.27 10.17
CA GLU A 160 12.60 11.43 9.25
C GLU A 160 11.50 11.21 8.21
N ASN A 161 11.54 10.07 7.52
CA ASN A 161 10.57 9.74 6.48
C ASN A 161 9.15 9.53 7.04
N HIS A 162 9.01 8.89 8.19
CA HIS A 162 7.70 8.70 8.83
C HIS A 162 7.12 10.05 9.28
N ALA A 163 7.90 10.89 9.97
CA ALA A 163 7.44 12.21 10.40
C ALA A 163 6.94 13.05 9.21
N LEU A 164 7.71 13.08 8.13
CA LEU A 164 7.33 13.81 6.92
C LEU A 164 6.07 13.22 6.26
N CYS A 165 5.95 11.89 6.19
CA CYS A 165 4.76 11.23 5.66
C CYS A 165 3.51 11.54 6.50
N PHE A 166 3.59 11.42 7.83
CA PHE A 166 2.49 11.74 8.73
C PHE A 166 2.03 13.19 8.58
N HIS A 167 2.95 14.15 8.62
CA HIS A 167 2.60 15.56 8.53
C HIS A 167 2.08 15.93 7.14
N THR A 168 2.67 15.39 6.07
CA THR A 168 2.17 15.61 4.72
C THR A 168 0.77 15.01 4.54
N ALA A 169 0.54 13.80 5.02
CA ALA A 169 -0.78 13.18 4.97
C ALA A 169 -1.81 13.98 5.77
N GLN A 170 -1.46 14.43 6.98
CA GLN A 170 -2.31 15.26 7.83
C GLN A 170 -2.70 16.57 7.13
N MET A 171 -1.73 17.24 6.51
CA MET A 171 -1.97 18.47 5.76
C MET A 171 -2.92 18.22 4.57
N LEU A 172 -2.63 17.22 3.75
CA LEU A 172 -3.42 16.91 2.56
C LEU A 172 -4.85 16.47 2.92
N ALA A 173 -5.01 15.65 3.95
CA ALA A 173 -6.33 15.24 4.42
C ALA A 173 -7.14 16.44 4.93
N GLY A 174 -6.49 17.32 5.70
CA GLY A 174 -7.13 18.53 6.21
C GLY A 174 -7.52 19.53 5.13
N GLU A 175 -6.74 19.62 4.04
CA GLU A 175 -7.08 20.47 2.88
C GLU A 175 -8.18 19.84 2.01
N LEU A 176 -8.20 18.53 1.89
CA LEU A 176 -9.22 17.82 1.13
C LEU A 176 -10.60 17.86 1.82
N TYR A 177 -10.60 17.86 3.15
CA TYR A 177 -11.81 17.83 3.98
C TYR A 177 -11.81 18.92 5.06
N PRO A 178 -11.74 20.21 4.69
CA PRO A 178 -11.48 21.31 5.63
C PRO A 178 -12.57 21.49 6.71
N GLU A 179 -13.83 21.21 6.38
CA GLU A 179 -14.98 21.39 7.28
C GLU A 179 -15.32 20.12 8.08
N GLU A 180 -14.68 18.99 7.77
CA GLU A 180 -14.95 17.72 8.45
C GLU A 180 -14.25 17.67 9.81
N VAL A 181 -14.89 17.02 10.76
CA VAL A 181 -14.28 16.70 12.05
C VAL A 181 -13.57 15.36 11.94
N PHE A 182 -12.27 15.35 12.17
CA PHE A 182 -11.46 14.15 12.16
C PHE A 182 -11.73 13.33 13.42
N THR A 183 -12.34 12.17 13.24
CA THR A 183 -12.95 11.41 14.33
C THR A 183 -11.97 10.90 15.38
N ASN A 184 -10.68 10.74 15.02
CA ASN A 184 -9.66 10.35 15.98
C ASN A 184 -9.19 11.50 16.87
N SER A 185 -8.95 12.68 16.30
CA SER A 185 -8.38 13.82 17.01
C SER A 185 -9.44 14.78 17.57
N GLY A 186 -10.63 14.82 16.98
CA GLY A 186 -11.66 15.82 17.24
C GLY A 186 -11.39 17.18 16.58
N PHE A 187 -10.30 17.34 15.85
CA PHE A 187 -9.99 18.58 15.13
C PHE A 187 -10.74 18.65 13.80
N THR A 188 -11.07 19.86 13.37
CA THR A 188 -11.52 20.11 12.01
C THR A 188 -10.37 19.90 11.02
N GLY A 189 -10.70 19.67 9.73
CA GLY A 189 -9.67 19.55 8.70
C GLY A 189 -8.80 20.80 8.59
N ARG A 190 -9.37 22.01 8.79
CA ARG A 190 -8.60 23.27 8.83
C ARG A 190 -7.57 23.27 9.95
N GLU A 191 -7.95 22.81 11.13
CA GLU A 191 -7.04 22.70 12.27
C GLU A 191 -5.95 21.65 12.03
N GLN A 192 -6.32 20.49 11.45
CA GLN A 192 -5.36 19.45 11.07
C GLN A 192 -4.33 19.99 10.07
N SER A 193 -4.78 20.64 9.00
CA SER A 193 -3.88 21.21 7.99
C SER A 193 -2.98 22.30 8.57
N ALA A 194 -3.53 23.21 9.35
CA ALA A 194 -2.76 24.29 9.98
C ALA A 194 -1.68 23.76 10.92
N ARG A 195 -2.01 22.72 11.70
CA ARG A 195 -1.09 22.04 12.60
C ARG A 195 0.03 21.35 11.83
N ALA A 196 -0.30 20.57 10.81
CA ALA A 196 0.67 19.86 9.99
C ALA A 196 1.65 20.81 9.29
N LYS A 197 1.17 21.93 8.76
CA LYS A 197 2.03 22.95 8.12
C LYS A 197 3.08 23.49 9.07
N ARG A 198 2.73 23.73 10.35
CA ARG A 198 3.72 24.16 11.35
C ARG A 198 4.77 23.08 11.57
N LEU A 199 4.36 21.83 11.77
CA LEU A 199 5.27 20.71 12.01
C LEU A 199 6.21 20.46 10.81
N ILE A 200 5.74 20.64 9.57
CA ILE A 200 6.57 20.52 8.36
C ILE A 200 7.61 21.63 8.29
N VAL A 201 7.28 22.85 8.72
CA VAL A 201 8.23 24.00 8.69
C VAL A 201 9.26 23.92 9.81
N GLU A 202 8.87 23.35 10.95
CA GLU A 202 9.78 23.16 12.11
C GLU A 202 10.71 21.96 11.93
N TRP A 203 10.39 21.06 11.00
CA TRP A 203 11.17 19.87 10.69
C TRP A 203 12.34 20.15 9.76
#